data_76947b47aeed0163c8f1e7b71ff5771a
#
_entry.id   76947b47aeed0163c8f1e7b71ff5771a
#
_cell.length_a   1.000
_cell.length_b   1.000
_cell.length_c   1.000
_cell.angle_alpha   90.00
_cell.angle_beta   90.00
_cell.angle_gamma   90.00
#
_symmetry.space_group_name_H-M   'P 1'
#
loop_
_entity.id
_entity.type
_entity.pdbx_description
1 polymer ?
#
loop_
_entity_poly.entity_id
_entity_poly.type
_entity_poly.pdbx_seq_one_letter_code
_entity_poly.pdbx_strand_id
1 'polypeptide(L)'
;MYTNPRIQQCLLVFLLFSSVLVKAQPAPVSNASTYHPPGFKDVSRVEKIKALLPAIEKMYKDYALEKKFPGMAFGIVVDDQLLYAGSAGYTDLAKKIPVGSTSLFRIASMSKSFTAMAILRLRDEGRLKLDDPAGLYIPALSDIRLLTTDAPSITVRDLLTHSAGFPEDNPWGDRQLDITDDAFMAMLKKGISFSNVPGVAYEYSNMGYAMLGEIIAKVSGESYQEYITNTILKPLGMGHTVWEYTKAPARLLAYGYRWQNNNWQEEELLHNGVYGAMGGLITSVEDFSKYLAFQLAAWPPRDDKETGPVKRSSVREMQQAWRFNNLDDGFTYPSGRSCAMVNSYGYGLRISRDCKGRAFVGHTGGLPGFGSQWVIMPEYGIGVVVYGNLTYARMSAVNWPVLDTLIAGAKLAPRWLPVSPVLQQRKDELLKLLPDWNSAEESKIFAVNFFPDHSLTVRKKQAQDIFEKAGKIIRVTELVPENQLRGSFVMKGEKADIEIYFTLTPENPALIQQLDIREIKKE
;
A
#
# COMPACT_ATOMS: atom_id res chain seq x y z
N MET A 1 -86.22 -39.24 15.02
CA MET A 1 -85.93 -39.73 16.40
C MET A 1 -84.45 -39.75 16.59
N TYR A 2 -84.03 -39.11 17.63
CA TYR A 2 -82.69 -39.06 18.28
C TYR A 2 -81.58 -38.29 17.55
N THR A 3 -81.32 -37.15 18.10
CA THR A 3 -80.25 -36.22 18.01
C THR A 3 -78.97 -36.77 18.61
N ASN A 4 -77.84 -36.41 17.98
CA ASN A 4 -76.50 -36.58 18.65
C ASN A 4 -75.75 -35.29 18.54
N PRO A 5 -75.21 -34.72 19.67
CA PRO A 5 -74.50 -33.43 19.69
C PRO A 5 -73.03 -33.60 19.36
N ARG A 6 -72.50 -32.68 18.55
CA ARG A 6 -71.12 -32.53 18.20
C ARG A 6 -70.32 -31.94 19.39
N ILE A 7 -69.28 -32.64 19.80
CA ILE A 7 -68.25 -32.13 20.73
C ILE A 7 -67.20 -31.39 19.88
N GLN A 8 -67.10 -30.08 20.04
CA GLN A 8 -65.98 -29.27 19.53
C GLN A 8 -64.79 -29.40 20.51
N GLN A 9 -63.70 -30.02 20.08
CA GLN A 9 -62.42 -29.95 20.76
C GLN A 9 -61.65 -28.72 20.27
N CYS A 10 -61.50 -27.73 21.17
CA CYS A 10 -60.55 -26.62 20.98
C CYS A 10 -59.14 -27.12 21.23
N LEU A 11 -58.29 -27.19 20.18
CA LEU A 11 -56.85 -27.35 20.33
C LEU A 11 -56.23 -25.98 20.69
N LEU A 12 -55.79 -25.82 21.92
CA LEU A 12 -54.95 -24.71 22.36
C LEU A 12 -53.50 -25.05 21.93
N VAL A 13 -53.01 -24.34 20.90
CA VAL A 13 -51.58 -24.36 20.56
C VAL A 13 -50.82 -23.39 21.46
N PHE A 14 -50.06 -23.91 22.43
CA PHE A 14 -49.11 -23.16 23.19
C PHE A 14 -47.87 -22.86 22.35
N LEU A 15 -47.73 -21.65 21.86
CA LEU A 15 -46.49 -21.12 21.28
C LEU A 15 -45.54 -20.76 22.44
N LEU A 16 -44.59 -21.63 22.72
CA LEU A 16 -43.45 -21.34 23.57
C LEU A 16 -42.50 -20.38 22.84
N PHE A 17 -42.59 -19.10 23.14
CA PHE A 17 -41.54 -18.12 22.84
C PHE A 17 -40.35 -18.40 23.75
N SER A 18 -39.35 -19.14 23.30
CA SER A 18 -38.04 -19.15 23.94
C SER A 18 -37.32 -17.84 23.62
N SER A 19 -37.37 -16.88 24.52
CA SER A 19 -36.54 -15.68 24.50
C SER A 19 -35.07 -16.10 24.68
N VAL A 20 -34.33 -16.19 23.58
CA VAL A 20 -32.87 -16.27 23.62
C VAL A 20 -32.38 -14.91 24.12
N LEU A 21 -32.03 -14.85 25.38
CA LEU A 21 -31.27 -13.74 25.95
C LEU A 21 -29.88 -13.75 25.28
N VAL A 22 -29.75 -13.03 24.18
CA VAL A 22 -28.45 -12.65 23.63
C VAL A 22 -27.79 -11.74 24.71
N LYS A 23 -26.93 -12.32 25.52
CA LYS A 23 -26.01 -11.53 26.35
C LYS A 23 -25.21 -10.65 25.38
N ALA A 24 -25.51 -9.36 25.34
CA ALA A 24 -24.66 -8.38 24.70
C ALA A 24 -23.26 -8.55 25.31
N GLN A 25 -22.29 -8.96 24.49
CA GLN A 25 -20.90 -8.87 24.90
C GLN A 25 -20.64 -7.40 25.24
N PRO A 26 -20.01 -7.10 26.38
CA PRO A 26 -19.60 -5.74 26.66
C PRO A 26 -18.76 -5.27 25.47
N ALA A 27 -19.08 -4.11 24.93
CA ALA A 27 -18.29 -3.47 23.90
C ALA A 27 -16.82 -3.48 24.38
N PRO A 28 -15.85 -3.84 23.52
CA PRO A 28 -14.46 -3.80 23.91
C PRO A 28 -14.20 -2.38 24.43
N VAL A 29 -13.69 -2.27 25.66
CA VAL A 29 -13.24 -1.00 26.22
C VAL A 29 -12.15 -0.51 25.29
N SER A 30 -12.48 0.40 24.42
CA SER A 30 -11.55 0.97 23.45
C SER A 30 -10.54 1.79 24.25
N ASN A 31 -9.29 1.33 24.34
CA ASN A 31 -8.14 2.15 24.73
C ASN A 31 -7.82 3.22 23.66
N ALA A 32 -8.72 3.48 22.75
CA ALA A 32 -8.60 4.43 21.65
C ALA A 32 -8.29 5.86 22.11
N SER A 33 -8.67 6.22 23.34
CA SER A 33 -8.44 7.56 23.90
C SER A 33 -6.97 7.90 24.20
N THR A 34 -6.05 6.93 24.11
CA THR A 34 -4.62 7.12 24.44
C THR A 34 -3.69 6.94 23.25
N TYR A 35 -4.20 6.47 22.08
CA TYR A 35 -3.39 6.33 20.89
C TYR A 35 -3.25 7.66 20.16
N HIS A 36 -2.01 8.10 19.99
CA HIS A 36 -1.66 9.26 19.18
C HIS A 36 -1.01 8.79 17.88
N PRO A 37 -1.61 9.09 16.71
CA PRO A 37 -1.04 8.66 15.44
C PRO A 37 0.32 9.30 15.17
N PRO A 38 1.25 8.57 14.48
CA PRO A 38 2.54 9.12 14.08
C PRO A 38 2.42 10.39 13.23
N GLY A 39 3.26 11.38 13.52
CA GLY A 39 3.29 12.68 12.84
C GLY A 39 4.69 13.12 12.45
N PHE A 40 4.83 14.26 11.80
CA PHE A 40 6.13 14.84 11.45
C PHE A 40 6.56 15.85 12.51
N LYS A 41 7.80 15.72 13.00
CA LYS A 41 8.40 16.72 13.92
C LYS A 41 8.89 17.96 13.16
N ASP A 42 9.35 17.80 11.93
CA ASP A 42 9.89 18.88 11.11
C ASP A 42 8.78 19.68 10.44
N VAL A 43 8.41 20.80 11.04
CA VAL A 43 7.39 21.72 10.50
C VAL A 43 7.85 22.42 9.22
N SER A 44 9.16 22.47 8.94
CA SER A 44 9.74 23.11 7.75
C SER A 44 9.88 22.16 6.54
N ARG A 45 9.44 20.89 6.67
CA ARG A 45 9.65 19.86 5.64
C ARG A 45 9.10 20.25 4.27
N VAL A 46 7.93 20.88 4.23
CA VAL A 46 7.29 21.31 2.97
C VAL A 46 8.12 22.40 2.28
N GLU A 47 8.60 23.39 3.03
CA GLU A 47 9.43 24.45 2.47
C GLU A 47 10.79 23.93 1.97
N LYS A 48 11.39 22.97 2.68
CA LYS A 48 12.60 22.28 2.21
C LYS A 48 12.36 21.51 0.91
N ILE A 49 11.20 20.86 0.76
CA ILE A 49 10.81 20.21 -0.50
C ILE A 49 10.63 21.24 -1.61
N LYS A 50 9.92 22.36 -1.35
CA LYS A 50 9.73 23.43 -2.32
C LYS A 50 11.06 23.99 -2.84
N ALA A 51 12.05 24.14 -2.00
CA ALA A 51 13.39 24.61 -2.39
C ALA A 51 14.08 23.69 -3.41
N LEU A 52 13.70 22.42 -3.49
CA LEU A 52 14.26 21.44 -4.43
C LEU A 52 13.49 21.38 -5.77
N LEU A 53 12.30 21.98 -5.87
CA LEU A 53 11.46 21.86 -7.06
C LEU A 53 12.14 22.29 -8.36
N PRO A 54 12.94 23.38 -8.42
CA PRO A 54 13.66 23.73 -9.66
C PRO A 54 14.65 22.64 -10.12
N ALA A 55 15.35 21.99 -9.19
CA ALA A 55 16.26 20.90 -9.50
C ALA A 55 15.49 19.65 -9.98
N ILE A 56 14.38 19.32 -9.33
CA ILE A 56 13.50 18.20 -9.70
C ILE A 56 12.89 18.42 -11.09
N GLU A 57 12.40 19.62 -11.37
CA GLU A 57 11.87 19.99 -12.69
C GLU A 57 12.94 19.78 -13.77
N LYS A 58 14.17 20.24 -13.50
CA LYS A 58 15.29 20.03 -14.40
C LYS A 58 15.57 18.56 -14.65
N MET A 59 15.54 17.71 -13.61
CA MET A 59 15.76 16.26 -13.75
C MET A 59 14.73 15.64 -14.71
N TYR A 60 13.45 15.96 -14.58
CA TYR A 60 12.41 15.45 -15.49
C TYR A 60 12.58 15.97 -16.93
N LYS A 61 12.88 17.25 -17.09
CA LYS A 61 13.09 17.86 -18.42
C LYS A 61 14.32 17.31 -19.13
N ASP A 62 15.43 17.17 -18.41
CA ASP A 62 16.65 16.57 -18.95
C ASP A 62 16.42 15.12 -19.39
N TYR A 63 15.71 14.34 -18.57
CA TYR A 63 15.35 12.96 -18.90
C TYR A 63 14.44 12.91 -20.14
N ALA A 64 13.44 13.79 -20.21
CA ALA A 64 12.56 13.87 -21.39
C ALA A 64 13.34 14.17 -22.67
N LEU A 65 14.28 15.11 -22.60
CA LEU A 65 15.13 15.48 -23.74
C LEU A 65 16.08 14.34 -24.13
N GLU A 66 16.80 13.73 -23.17
CA GLU A 66 17.74 12.62 -23.41
C GLU A 66 17.06 11.42 -24.05
N LYS A 67 15.89 11.05 -23.55
CA LYS A 67 15.13 9.89 -24.02
C LYS A 67 14.17 10.20 -25.15
N LYS A 68 14.18 11.43 -25.67
CA LYS A 68 13.38 11.88 -26.83
C LYS A 68 11.87 11.70 -26.60
N PHE A 69 11.37 12.09 -25.44
CA PHE A 69 9.93 12.07 -25.20
C PHE A 69 9.24 13.13 -26.05
N PRO A 70 8.17 12.78 -26.81
CA PRO A 70 7.33 13.80 -27.45
C PRO A 70 6.71 14.73 -26.42
N GLY A 71 6.22 14.17 -25.33
CA GLY A 71 5.65 14.89 -24.20
C GLY A 71 5.75 14.13 -22.89
N MET A 72 5.81 14.88 -21.79
CA MET A 72 5.89 14.36 -20.43
C MET A 72 5.13 15.28 -19.47
N ALA A 73 4.39 14.68 -18.54
CA ALA A 73 3.80 15.39 -17.39
C ALA A 73 4.22 14.68 -16.09
N PHE A 74 4.49 15.44 -15.03
CA PHE A 74 4.90 14.89 -13.74
C PHE A 74 4.34 15.72 -12.58
N GLY A 75 4.23 15.11 -11.40
CA GLY A 75 3.73 15.75 -10.19
C GLY A 75 4.41 15.25 -8.92
N ILE A 76 4.49 16.16 -7.95
CA ILE A 76 4.96 15.90 -6.58
C ILE A 76 3.79 16.12 -5.63
N VAL A 77 3.43 15.09 -4.89
CA VAL A 77 2.37 15.11 -3.87
C VAL A 77 3.01 15.08 -2.49
N VAL A 78 2.55 15.93 -1.60
CA VAL A 78 2.98 15.95 -0.21
C VAL A 78 1.75 15.91 0.68
N ASP A 79 1.68 14.92 1.54
CA ASP A 79 0.52 14.60 2.38
C ASP A 79 -0.76 14.43 1.53
N ASP A 80 -1.65 15.40 1.54
CA ASP A 80 -2.94 15.38 0.86
C ASP A 80 -3.02 16.32 -0.38
N GLN A 81 -1.90 16.90 -0.81
CA GLN A 81 -1.90 17.96 -1.82
C GLN A 81 -0.90 17.72 -2.95
N LEU A 82 -1.32 18.08 -4.17
CA LEU A 82 -0.41 18.29 -5.29
C LEU A 82 0.42 19.55 -5.02
N LEU A 83 1.66 19.35 -4.58
CA LEU A 83 2.56 20.46 -4.27
C LEU A 83 3.11 21.13 -5.54
N TYR A 84 3.37 20.32 -6.57
CA TYR A 84 3.95 20.79 -7.83
C TYR A 84 3.53 19.90 -8.98
N ALA A 85 3.26 20.53 -10.13
CA ALA A 85 3.10 19.84 -11.41
C ALA A 85 3.96 20.53 -12.46
N GLY A 86 4.70 19.73 -13.23
CA GLY A 86 5.52 20.19 -14.34
C GLY A 86 5.29 19.38 -15.60
N SER A 87 5.78 19.90 -16.72
CA SER A 87 5.61 19.26 -18.01
C SER A 87 6.72 19.63 -19.00
N ALA A 88 6.83 18.85 -20.08
CA ALA A 88 7.71 19.12 -21.21
C ALA A 88 7.06 18.60 -22.50
N GLY A 89 7.36 19.24 -23.64
CA GLY A 89 6.96 18.77 -24.98
C GLY A 89 5.47 18.91 -25.27
N TYR A 90 4.96 17.99 -26.09
CA TYR A 90 3.65 18.08 -26.74
C TYR A 90 2.82 16.81 -26.53
N THR A 91 1.51 16.96 -26.37
CA THR A 91 0.53 15.84 -26.38
C THR A 91 0.28 15.35 -27.82
N ASP A 92 0.37 16.26 -28.78
CA ASP A 92 0.20 16.02 -30.22
C ASP A 92 1.35 16.74 -30.96
N LEU A 93 2.25 15.99 -31.58
CA LEU A 93 3.41 16.53 -32.30
C LEU A 93 3.00 17.27 -33.56
N ALA A 94 1.97 16.78 -34.28
CA ALA A 94 1.54 17.37 -35.53
C ALA A 94 0.91 18.75 -35.32
N LYS A 95 0.08 18.88 -34.26
CA LYS A 95 -0.60 20.12 -33.88
C LYS A 95 0.19 20.97 -32.89
N LYS A 96 1.30 20.48 -32.38
CA LYS A 96 2.15 21.14 -31.36
C LYS A 96 1.36 21.56 -30.14
N ILE A 97 0.44 20.71 -29.65
CA ILE A 97 -0.33 20.97 -28.45
C ILE A 97 0.56 20.76 -27.23
N PRO A 98 0.85 21.81 -26.43
CA PRO A 98 1.78 21.64 -25.29
C PRO A 98 1.17 20.77 -24.19
N VAL A 99 2.04 20.01 -23.50
CA VAL A 99 1.65 19.26 -22.30
C VAL A 99 1.44 20.20 -21.13
N GLY A 100 0.40 19.93 -20.33
CA GLY A 100 0.11 20.59 -19.04
C GLY A 100 -0.32 19.60 -17.97
N SER A 101 -0.58 20.08 -16.76
CA SER A 101 -1.02 19.24 -15.61
C SER A 101 -2.37 18.54 -15.86
N THR A 102 -3.20 19.10 -16.73
CA THR A 102 -4.52 18.58 -17.13
C THR A 102 -4.47 17.69 -18.37
N SER A 103 -3.32 17.54 -19.03
CA SER A 103 -3.17 16.65 -20.18
C SER A 103 -3.43 15.20 -19.82
N LEU A 104 -4.18 14.51 -20.66
CA LEU A 104 -4.69 13.17 -20.42
C LEU A 104 -3.81 12.12 -21.11
N PHE A 105 -3.16 11.30 -20.33
CA PHE A 105 -2.29 10.20 -20.79
C PHE A 105 -2.89 8.84 -20.46
N ARG A 106 -2.69 7.85 -21.31
CA ARG A 106 -2.87 6.44 -20.92
C ARG A 106 -1.84 6.09 -19.86
N ILE A 107 -2.34 5.57 -18.72
CA ILE A 107 -1.47 5.22 -17.60
C ILE A 107 -1.16 3.72 -17.52
N ALA A 108 -1.64 2.96 -18.49
CA ALA A 108 -1.36 1.54 -18.58
C ALA A 108 -1.63 0.77 -17.27
N SER A 109 -0.73 -0.11 -16.88
CA SER A 109 -0.87 -1.00 -15.71
C SER A 109 -1.05 -0.28 -14.36
N MET A 110 -0.87 1.03 -14.28
CA MET A 110 -1.27 1.78 -13.08
C MET A 110 -2.80 1.69 -12.84
N SER A 111 -3.59 1.34 -13.86
CA SER A 111 -5.03 1.07 -13.78
C SER A 111 -5.36 -0.10 -12.84
N LYS A 112 -4.45 -1.08 -12.70
CA LYS A 112 -4.63 -2.27 -11.85
C LYS A 112 -4.97 -1.94 -10.40
N SER A 113 -4.42 -0.87 -9.88
CA SER A 113 -4.70 -0.46 -8.50
C SER A 113 -6.15 0.01 -8.29
N PHE A 114 -6.79 0.57 -9.31
CA PHE A 114 -8.22 0.93 -9.27
C PHE A 114 -9.11 -0.32 -9.35
N THR A 115 -8.75 -1.29 -10.19
CA THR A 115 -9.42 -2.60 -10.26
C THR A 115 -9.31 -3.33 -8.92
N ALA A 116 -8.13 -3.34 -8.30
CA ALA A 116 -7.94 -3.92 -6.97
C ALA A 116 -8.77 -3.21 -5.90
N MET A 117 -8.84 -1.86 -5.92
CA MET A 117 -9.70 -1.09 -5.00
C MET A 117 -11.18 -1.45 -5.17
N ALA A 118 -11.65 -1.66 -6.41
CA ALA A 118 -13.03 -2.07 -6.67
C ALA A 118 -13.34 -3.44 -6.06
N ILE A 119 -12.44 -4.40 -6.20
CA ILE A 119 -12.56 -5.73 -5.55
C ILE A 119 -12.58 -5.59 -4.02
N LEU A 120 -11.69 -4.78 -3.44
CA LEU A 120 -11.68 -4.56 -1.99
C LEU A 120 -12.96 -3.88 -1.50
N ARG A 121 -13.50 -2.95 -2.27
CA ARG A 121 -14.79 -2.33 -1.96
C ARG A 121 -15.92 -3.36 -1.94
N LEU A 122 -16.03 -4.20 -2.97
CA LEU A 122 -17.02 -5.27 -3.02
C LEU A 122 -16.86 -6.27 -1.85
N ARG A 123 -15.62 -6.59 -1.48
CA ARG A 123 -15.33 -7.39 -0.29
C ARG A 123 -15.81 -6.70 0.98
N ASP A 124 -15.52 -5.42 1.16
CA ASP A 124 -15.89 -4.65 2.35
C ASP A 124 -17.40 -4.46 2.49
N GLU A 125 -18.13 -4.52 1.36
CA GLU A 125 -19.59 -4.58 1.26
C GLU A 125 -20.16 -6.01 1.51
N GLY A 126 -19.29 -7.01 1.70
CA GLY A 126 -19.69 -8.41 1.94
C GLY A 126 -20.20 -9.14 0.71
N ARG A 127 -19.95 -8.63 -0.50
CA ARG A 127 -20.46 -9.15 -1.78
C ARG A 127 -19.55 -10.23 -2.40
N LEU A 128 -18.32 -10.33 -1.97
CA LEU A 128 -17.35 -11.39 -2.31
C LEU A 128 -16.34 -11.57 -1.16
N LYS A 129 -15.59 -12.68 -1.20
CA LYS A 129 -14.42 -12.90 -0.37
C LYS A 129 -13.18 -13.05 -1.25
N LEU A 130 -12.02 -12.61 -0.74
CA LEU A 130 -10.77 -12.71 -1.53
C LEU A 130 -10.34 -14.17 -1.72
N ASP A 131 -10.72 -15.05 -0.81
CA ASP A 131 -10.39 -16.48 -0.87
C ASP A 131 -11.48 -17.32 -1.56
N ASP A 132 -12.51 -16.68 -2.14
CA ASP A 132 -13.46 -17.36 -2.99
C ASP A 132 -12.75 -17.88 -4.25
N PRO A 133 -13.04 -19.13 -4.70
CA PRO A 133 -12.60 -19.60 -6.00
C PRO A 133 -13.11 -18.67 -7.12
N ALA A 134 -12.20 -18.24 -7.99
CA ALA A 134 -12.55 -17.35 -9.11
C ALA A 134 -13.61 -17.98 -10.06
N GLY A 135 -13.65 -19.31 -10.11
CA GLY A 135 -14.67 -20.07 -10.85
C GLY A 135 -16.11 -19.81 -10.43
N LEU A 136 -16.35 -19.33 -9.19
CA LEU A 136 -17.68 -18.91 -8.74
C LEU A 136 -18.24 -17.74 -9.57
N TYR A 137 -17.36 -16.89 -10.06
CA TYR A 137 -17.69 -15.68 -10.81
C TYR A 137 -17.47 -15.86 -12.32
N ILE A 138 -16.46 -16.65 -12.69
CA ILE A 138 -16.08 -16.98 -14.08
C ILE A 138 -16.17 -18.50 -14.26
N PRO A 139 -17.32 -19.05 -14.66
CA PRO A 139 -17.55 -20.50 -14.73
C PRO A 139 -16.51 -21.26 -15.57
N ALA A 140 -15.94 -20.62 -16.59
CA ALA A 140 -14.87 -21.22 -17.40
C ALA A 140 -13.60 -21.62 -16.61
N LEU A 141 -13.42 -21.10 -15.40
CA LEU A 141 -12.32 -21.46 -14.51
C LEU A 141 -12.64 -22.64 -13.59
N SER A 142 -13.90 -23.05 -13.45
CA SER A 142 -14.28 -24.16 -12.56
C SER A 142 -13.75 -25.51 -13.03
N ASP A 143 -13.72 -25.71 -14.36
CA ASP A 143 -13.33 -26.97 -14.98
C ASP A 143 -11.95 -26.89 -15.67
N ILE A 144 -11.19 -25.82 -15.40
CA ILE A 144 -9.91 -25.61 -16.05
C ILE A 144 -8.88 -26.64 -15.56
N ARG A 145 -8.15 -27.25 -16.50
CA ARG A 145 -7.09 -28.20 -16.18
C ARG A 145 -5.85 -27.44 -15.70
N LEU A 146 -5.52 -27.58 -14.42
CA LEU A 146 -4.29 -27.05 -13.81
C LEU A 146 -3.09 -27.96 -14.10
N LEU A 147 -1.87 -27.52 -13.76
CA LEU A 147 -0.64 -28.26 -14.00
C LEU A 147 -0.57 -29.59 -13.24
N THR A 148 -1.12 -29.65 -12.04
CA THR A 148 -1.13 -30.84 -11.18
C THR A 148 -2.53 -31.11 -10.65
N THR A 149 -2.82 -32.36 -10.26
CA THR A 149 -4.11 -32.76 -9.73
C THR A 149 -4.36 -32.34 -8.28
N ASP A 150 -3.29 -32.01 -7.55
CA ASP A 150 -3.32 -31.49 -6.18
C ASP A 150 -3.30 -29.96 -6.10
N ALA A 151 -3.31 -29.28 -7.25
CA ALA A 151 -3.32 -27.84 -7.31
C ALA A 151 -4.61 -27.26 -6.68
N PRO A 152 -4.51 -26.21 -5.84
CA PRO A 152 -5.69 -25.53 -5.30
C PRO A 152 -6.43 -24.76 -6.40
N SER A 153 -7.72 -24.53 -6.22
CA SER A 153 -8.49 -23.64 -7.09
C SER A 153 -7.90 -22.22 -7.05
N ILE A 154 -7.88 -21.55 -8.21
CA ILE A 154 -7.48 -20.15 -8.31
C ILE A 154 -8.46 -19.29 -7.52
N THR A 155 -7.98 -18.46 -6.63
CA THR A 155 -8.78 -17.53 -5.84
C THR A 155 -8.76 -16.10 -6.40
N VAL A 156 -9.70 -15.26 -5.98
CA VAL A 156 -9.68 -13.82 -6.27
C VAL A 156 -8.36 -13.19 -5.76
N ARG A 157 -7.86 -13.64 -4.62
CA ARG A 157 -6.58 -13.20 -4.05
C ARG A 157 -5.41 -13.54 -4.97
N ASP A 158 -5.39 -14.73 -5.57
CA ASP A 158 -4.33 -15.13 -6.49
C ASP A 158 -4.30 -14.25 -7.74
N LEU A 159 -5.47 -13.86 -8.25
CA LEU A 159 -5.57 -12.89 -9.35
C LEU A 159 -5.02 -11.51 -8.95
N LEU A 160 -5.37 -11.02 -7.75
CA LEU A 160 -4.91 -9.73 -7.22
C LEU A 160 -3.39 -9.67 -7.01
N THR A 161 -2.77 -10.80 -6.66
CA THR A 161 -1.35 -10.88 -6.26
C THR A 161 -0.45 -11.48 -7.33
N HIS A 162 -0.96 -11.74 -8.54
CA HIS A 162 -0.22 -12.39 -9.62
C HIS A 162 0.34 -13.75 -9.22
N SER A 163 -0.43 -14.56 -8.50
CA SER A 163 -0.08 -15.91 -8.09
C SER A 163 -1.03 -16.98 -8.62
N ALA A 164 -1.83 -16.64 -9.62
CA ALA A 164 -2.79 -17.60 -10.22
C ALA A 164 -2.11 -18.68 -11.09
N GLY A 165 -0.80 -18.60 -11.30
CA GLY A 165 -0.05 -19.56 -12.10
C GLY A 165 -0.07 -19.26 -13.60
N PHE A 166 -0.60 -18.13 -14.04
CA PHE A 166 -0.57 -17.69 -15.44
C PHE A 166 0.83 -17.22 -15.82
N PRO A 167 1.23 -17.40 -17.09
CA PRO A 167 2.51 -16.88 -17.58
C PRO A 167 2.53 -15.35 -17.61
N GLU A 168 3.72 -14.77 -17.56
CA GLU A 168 3.91 -13.36 -17.85
C GLU A 168 3.46 -13.07 -19.30
N ASP A 169 2.54 -12.10 -19.44
CA ASP A 169 1.84 -11.84 -20.70
C ASP A 169 1.92 -10.38 -21.16
N ASN A 170 2.88 -9.58 -20.64
CA ASN A 170 2.94 -8.14 -20.96
C ASN A 170 2.91 -7.82 -22.46
N PRO A 171 3.85 -8.31 -23.30
CA PRO A 171 3.85 -7.88 -24.71
C PRO A 171 2.61 -8.33 -25.48
N TRP A 172 2.03 -9.45 -25.08
CA TRP A 172 0.82 -9.98 -25.71
C TRP A 172 -0.44 -9.29 -25.17
N GLY A 173 -0.59 -9.20 -23.84
CA GLY A 173 -1.77 -8.63 -23.17
C GLY A 173 -1.95 -7.15 -23.48
N ASP A 174 -0.86 -6.39 -23.64
CA ASP A 174 -0.89 -4.97 -23.99
C ASP A 174 -1.52 -4.71 -25.38
N ARG A 175 -1.56 -5.72 -26.24
CA ARG A 175 -2.19 -5.68 -27.58
C ARG A 175 -3.63 -6.23 -27.56
N GLN A 176 -4.14 -6.66 -26.40
CA GLN A 176 -5.50 -7.22 -26.23
C GLN A 176 -6.47 -6.25 -25.57
N LEU A 177 -6.14 -4.96 -25.48
CA LEU A 177 -6.98 -3.97 -24.74
C LEU A 177 -8.44 -3.98 -25.17
N ASP A 178 -8.71 -4.15 -26.45
CA ASP A 178 -10.03 -4.08 -27.08
C ASP A 178 -10.73 -5.43 -27.26
N ILE A 179 -10.17 -6.52 -26.71
CA ILE A 179 -10.81 -7.85 -26.80
C ILE A 179 -12.21 -7.81 -26.16
N THR A 180 -13.18 -8.37 -26.86
CA THR A 180 -14.58 -8.42 -26.39
C THR A 180 -14.77 -9.51 -25.32
N ASP A 181 -15.82 -9.40 -24.51
CA ASP A 181 -16.21 -10.38 -23.50
C ASP A 181 -16.39 -11.78 -24.11
N ASP A 182 -17.09 -11.87 -25.26
CA ASP A 182 -17.31 -13.14 -25.96
C ASP A 182 -16.00 -13.80 -26.41
N ALA A 183 -15.09 -13.02 -27.00
CA ALA A 183 -13.79 -13.53 -27.44
C ALA A 183 -12.93 -13.96 -26.26
N PHE A 184 -12.94 -13.21 -25.15
CA PHE A 184 -12.24 -13.57 -23.94
C PHE A 184 -12.80 -14.85 -23.31
N MET A 185 -14.12 -14.95 -23.18
CA MET A 185 -14.76 -16.17 -22.66
C MET A 185 -14.53 -17.38 -23.56
N ALA A 186 -14.50 -17.20 -24.89
CA ALA A 186 -14.19 -18.28 -25.83
C ALA A 186 -12.73 -18.75 -25.66
N MET A 187 -11.79 -17.82 -25.43
CA MET A 187 -10.40 -18.13 -25.13
C MET A 187 -10.27 -18.97 -23.85
N LEU A 188 -10.95 -18.57 -22.77
CA LEU A 188 -10.93 -19.31 -21.50
C LEU A 188 -11.51 -20.72 -21.64
N LYS A 189 -12.63 -20.87 -22.36
CA LYS A 189 -13.28 -22.17 -22.62
C LYS A 189 -12.41 -23.09 -23.46
N LYS A 190 -11.59 -22.56 -24.37
CA LYS A 190 -10.64 -23.33 -25.17
C LYS A 190 -9.50 -23.90 -24.31
N GLY A 191 -9.27 -23.31 -23.14
CA GLY A 191 -8.19 -23.61 -22.22
C GLY A 191 -7.07 -22.58 -22.28
N ILE A 192 -6.41 -22.41 -21.17
CA ILE A 192 -5.25 -21.52 -21.00
C ILE A 192 -4.03 -22.31 -20.56
N SER A 193 -2.86 -21.79 -20.88
CA SER A 193 -1.59 -22.37 -20.43
C SER A 193 -1.20 -21.82 -19.07
N PHE A 194 -0.57 -22.66 -18.26
CA PHE A 194 -0.04 -22.31 -16.96
C PHE A 194 1.47 -22.44 -16.95
N SER A 195 2.15 -21.51 -16.31
CA SER A 195 3.59 -21.57 -16.06
C SER A 195 3.90 -22.13 -14.66
N ASN A 196 2.98 -21.92 -13.70
CA ASN A 196 3.12 -22.35 -12.32
C ASN A 196 1.81 -22.94 -11.78
N VAL A 197 1.91 -23.63 -10.63
CA VAL A 197 0.75 -24.02 -9.83
C VAL A 197 0.21 -22.77 -9.09
N PRO A 198 -1.11 -22.57 -8.99
CA PRO A 198 -1.69 -21.46 -8.24
C PRO A 198 -1.15 -21.40 -6.80
N GLY A 199 -0.86 -20.20 -6.31
CA GLY A 199 -0.36 -19.96 -4.96
C GLY A 199 1.14 -20.18 -4.76
N VAL A 200 1.89 -20.76 -5.73
CA VAL A 200 3.30 -21.13 -5.54
C VAL A 200 4.25 -19.97 -5.81
N ALA A 201 4.10 -19.29 -6.95
CA ALA A 201 5.04 -18.26 -7.40
C ALA A 201 4.33 -16.97 -7.82
N TYR A 202 5.08 -15.87 -7.77
CA TYR A 202 4.69 -14.62 -8.41
C TYR A 202 5.04 -14.70 -9.90
N GLU A 203 4.05 -14.44 -10.75
CA GLU A 203 4.27 -14.23 -12.17
C GLU A 203 3.24 -13.24 -12.71
N TYR A 204 3.72 -12.10 -13.21
CA TYR A 204 2.87 -10.97 -13.57
C TYR A 204 1.95 -11.33 -14.74
N SER A 205 0.63 -11.18 -14.56
CA SER A 205 -0.36 -11.48 -15.59
C SER A 205 -1.39 -10.37 -15.77
N ASN A 206 -1.50 -9.86 -16.98
CA ASN A 206 -2.55 -8.94 -17.40
C ASN A 206 -3.90 -9.66 -17.48
N MET A 207 -3.90 -10.92 -17.94
CA MET A 207 -5.10 -11.76 -18.02
C MET A 207 -5.78 -11.92 -16.65
N GLY A 208 -4.99 -12.06 -15.57
CA GLY A 208 -5.54 -12.12 -14.21
C GLY A 208 -6.33 -10.86 -13.84
N TYR A 209 -5.87 -9.68 -14.26
CA TYR A 209 -6.58 -8.42 -14.03
C TYR A 209 -7.76 -8.20 -14.97
N ALA A 210 -7.72 -8.72 -16.18
CA ALA A 210 -8.90 -8.81 -17.05
C ALA A 210 -10.01 -9.64 -16.38
N MET A 211 -9.67 -10.79 -15.80
CA MET A 211 -10.61 -11.61 -15.00
C MET A 211 -11.15 -10.87 -13.77
N LEU A 212 -10.36 -10.05 -13.09
CA LEU A 212 -10.87 -9.22 -11.98
C LEU A 212 -11.89 -8.18 -12.47
N GLY A 213 -11.73 -7.64 -13.69
CA GLY A 213 -12.73 -6.81 -14.34
C GLY A 213 -14.06 -7.53 -14.54
N GLU A 214 -14.02 -8.76 -15.02
CA GLU A 214 -15.20 -9.63 -15.18
C GLU A 214 -15.86 -9.95 -13.82
N ILE A 215 -15.06 -10.22 -12.78
CA ILE A 215 -15.58 -10.44 -11.43
C ILE A 215 -16.28 -9.20 -10.90
N ILE A 216 -15.71 -7.99 -11.11
CA ILE A 216 -16.36 -6.74 -10.75
C ILE A 216 -17.71 -6.62 -11.46
N ALA A 217 -17.76 -6.83 -12.79
CA ALA A 217 -18.99 -6.74 -13.54
C ALA A 217 -20.04 -7.77 -13.07
N LYS A 218 -19.62 -9.01 -12.84
CA LYS A 218 -20.51 -10.08 -12.35
C LYS A 218 -21.10 -9.78 -10.98
N VAL A 219 -20.29 -9.26 -10.06
CA VAL A 219 -20.70 -9.02 -8.66
C VAL A 219 -21.45 -7.70 -8.53
N SER A 220 -21.06 -6.66 -9.26
CA SER A 220 -21.71 -5.34 -9.19
C SER A 220 -23.01 -5.27 -9.99
N GLY A 221 -23.08 -5.98 -11.11
CA GLY A 221 -24.16 -5.85 -12.09
C GLY A 221 -23.97 -4.66 -13.04
N GLU A 222 -22.81 -4.00 -12.98
CA GLU A 222 -22.40 -2.89 -13.85
C GLU A 222 -21.09 -3.28 -14.56
N SER A 223 -20.78 -2.65 -15.70
CA SER A 223 -19.42 -2.80 -16.27
C SER A 223 -18.34 -2.35 -15.25
N TYR A 224 -17.15 -2.95 -15.28
CA TYR A 224 -16.07 -2.54 -14.37
C TYR A 224 -15.74 -1.05 -14.52
N GLN A 225 -15.86 -0.51 -15.75
CA GLN A 225 -15.64 0.91 -16.03
C GLN A 225 -16.64 1.80 -15.30
N GLU A 226 -17.93 1.46 -15.37
CA GLU A 226 -18.99 2.20 -14.68
C GLU A 226 -18.87 2.09 -13.17
N TYR A 227 -18.66 0.88 -12.66
CA TYR A 227 -18.49 0.64 -11.23
C TYR A 227 -17.32 1.44 -10.66
N ILE A 228 -16.13 1.35 -11.26
CA ILE A 228 -14.93 2.09 -10.80
C ILE A 228 -15.17 3.60 -10.94
N THR A 229 -15.76 4.05 -12.04
CA THR A 229 -16.04 5.47 -12.25
C THR A 229 -16.99 6.01 -11.18
N ASN A 230 -18.08 5.32 -10.90
CA ASN A 230 -19.10 5.78 -9.97
C ASN A 230 -18.66 5.67 -8.52
N THR A 231 -17.94 4.59 -8.16
CA THR A 231 -17.63 4.28 -6.77
C THR A 231 -16.25 4.71 -6.31
N ILE A 232 -15.31 5.01 -7.23
CA ILE A 232 -13.93 5.37 -6.92
C ILE A 232 -13.54 6.71 -7.53
N LEU A 233 -13.62 6.86 -8.87
CA LEU A 233 -13.11 8.06 -9.55
C LEU A 233 -13.90 9.32 -9.17
N LYS A 234 -15.22 9.29 -9.25
CA LYS A 234 -16.09 10.41 -8.86
C LYS A 234 -15.95 10.81 -7.39
N PRO A 235 -16.00 9.87 -6.42
CA PRO A 235 -15.79 10.20 -5.02
C PRO A 235 -14.41 10.79 -4.71
N LEU A 236 -13.38 10.43 -5.48
CA LEU A 236 -12.04 11.04 -5.38
C LEU A 236 -11.94 12.38 -6.12
N GLY A 237 -12.98 12.81 -6.84
CA GLY A 237 -12.96 14.05 -7.62
C GLY A 237 -12.10 13.98 -8.90
N MET A 238 -11.85 12.78 -9.44
CA MET A 238 -11.09 12.54 -10.68
C MET A 238 -11.99 12.73 -11.92
N GLY A 239 -12.52 13.92 -12.08
CA GLY A 239 -13.60 14.22 -13.03
C GLY A 239 -13.21 14.19 -14.52
N HIS A 240 -11.92 14.28 -14.85
CA HIS A 240 -11.42 14.21 -16.23
C HIS A 240 -10.84 12.82 -16.58
N THR A 241 -10.78 11.90 -15.60
CA THR A 241 -10.29 10.53 -15.81
C THR A 241 -11.34 9.69 -16.53
N VAL A 242 -10.95 9.08 -17.64
CA VAL A 242 -11.85 8.30 -18.51
C VAL A 242 -11.25 6.95 -18.88
N TRP A 243 -12.10 6.02 -19.32
CA TRP A 243 -11.70 4.73 -19.86
C TRP A 243 -11.52 4.78 -21.38
N GLU A 244 -12.36 5.53 -22.07
CA GLU A 244 -12.34 5.61 -23.53
C GLU A 244 -11.73 6.90 -24.03
N TYR A 245 -10.76 6.82 -24.95
CA TYR A 245 -10.10 7.98 -25.53
C TYR A 245 -11.08 8.90 -26.28
N THR A 246 -12.16 8.33 -26.86
CA THR A 246 -13.22 9.10 -27.51
C THR A 246 -14.06 9.94 -26.56
N LYS A 247 -13.98 9.69 -25.25
CA LYS A 247 -14.62 10.49 -24.20
C LYS A 247 -13.70 11.61 -23.67
N ALA A 248 -12.39 11.55 -23.98
CA ALA A 248 -11.46 12.60 -23.62
C ALA A 248 -11.61 13.82 -24.52
N PRO A 249 -11.57 15.05 -23.98
CA PRO A 249 -11.50 16.24 -24.82
C PRO A 249 -10.23 16.19 -25.71
N ALA A 250 -10.40 16.23 -27.03
CA ALA A 250 -9.31 16.05 -27.99
C ALA A 250 -8.10 16.97 -27.75
N ARG A 251 -8.34 18.20 -27.24
CA ARG A 251 -7.28 19.18 -26.90
C ARG A 251 -6.43 18.78 -25.69
N LEU A 252 -6.91 17.85 -24.85
CA LEU A 252 -6.21 17.37 -23.65
C LEU A 252 -5.60 16.00 -23.85
N LEU A 253 -6.07 15.22 -24.81
CA LEU A 253 -5.64 13.84 -25.03
C LEU A 253 -4.22 13.82 -25.61
N ALA A 254 -3.35 13.03 -24.98
CA ALA A 254 -2.02 12.74 -25.51
C ALA A 254 -2.10 11.58 -26.52
N TYR A 255 -1.48 11.78 -27.68
CA TYR A 255 -1.25 10.72 -28.66
C TYR A 255 0.05 10.00 -28.32
N GLY A 256 0.08 8.68 -28.51
CA GLY A 256 1.23 7.84 -28.21
C GLY A 256 2.20 7.77 -29.39
N TYR A 257 3.48 7.68 -29.11
CA TYR A 257 4.52 7.64 -30.14
C TYR A 257 5.55 6.54 -29.85
N ARG A 258 6.17 6.07 -30.93
CA ARG A 258 7.35 5.21 -30.91
C ARG A 258 8.51 5.94 -31.57
N TRP A 259 9.70 5.90 -30.96
CA TRP A 259 10.92 6.38 -31.59
C TRP A 259 11.57 5.24 -32.39
N GLN A 260 11.54 5.35 -33.71
CA GLN A 260 12.12 4.35 -34.62
C GLN A 260 12.68 5.04 -35.88
N ASN A 261 13.80 4.55 -36.38
CA ASN A 261 14.46 5.11 -37.58
C ASN A 261 14.73 6.64 -37.48
N ASN A 262 15.15 7.11 -36.30
CA ASN A 262 15.37 8.52 -35.98
C ASN A 262 14.14 9.43 -36.18
N ASN A 263 12.94 8.87 -36.05
CA ASN A 263 11.69 9.60 -36.16
C ASN A 263 10.66 9.12 -35.13
N TRP A 264 9.72 9.99 -34.74
CA TRP A 264 8.54 9.61 -33.98
C TRP A 264 7.48 9.08 -34.95
N GLN A 265 6.99 7.89 -34.66
CA GLN A 265 5.85 7.27 -35.34
C GLN A 265 4.69 7.23 -34.36
N GLU A 266 3.54 7.71 -34.75
CA GLU A 266 2.32 7.66 -33.93
C GLU A 266 1.84 6.21 -33.80
N GLU A 267 1.45 5.82 -32.58
CA GLU A 267 0.84 4.54 -32.26
C GLU A 267 -0.68 4.67 -32.27
N GLU A 268 -1.35 3.62 -32.69
CA GLU A 268 -2.81 3.56 -32.70
C GLU A 268 -3.39 3.60 -31.27
N LEU A 269 -4.46 4.36 -31.08
CA LEU A 269 -5.23 4.37 -29.83
C LEU A 269 -6.27 3.25 -29.86
N LEU A 270 -6.07 2.22 -29.04
CA LEU A 270 -7.01 1.10 -28.92
C LEU A 270 -8.20 1.47 -28.02
N HIS A 271 -9.37 0.91 -28.29
CA HIS A 271 -10.52 0.91 -27.40
C HIS A 271 -10.26 0.02 -26.16
N ASN A 272 -11.11 0.11 -25.15
CA ASN A 272 -11.04 -0.72 -23.97
C ASN A 272 -12.17 -1.76 -23.97
N GLY A 273 -11.80 -3.02 -24.19
CA GLY A 273 -12.62 -4.19 -23.88
C GLY A 273 -12.30 -4.75 -22.49
N VAL A 274 -12.27 -6.08 -22.36
CA VAL A 274 -12.04 -6.78 -21.08
C VAL A 274 -10.67 -6.43 -20.48
N TYR A 275 -9.63 -6.34 -21.30
CA TYR A 275 -8.28 -5.99 -20.82
C TYR A 275 -8.15 -4.53 -20.39
N GLY A 276 -9.13 -3.69 -20.61
CA GLY A 276 -9.14 -2.34 -20.05
C GLY A 276 -9.00 -2.32 -18.52
N ALA A 277 -9.49 -3.35 -17.82
CA ALA A 277 -9.34 -3.49 -16.36
C ALA A 277 -7.88 -3.57 -15.91
N MET A 278 -6.96 -4.03 -16.76
CA MET A 278 -5.52 -4.13 -16.45
C MET A 278 -4.73 -2.87 -16.82
N GLY A 279 -5.25 -2.01 -17.74
CA GLY A 279 -4.39 -0.96 -18.31
C GLY A 279 -5.09 0.18 -19.06
N GLY A 280 -6.43 0.28 -19.01
CA GLY A 280 -7.21 1.15 -19.89
C GLY A 280 -7.42 2.60 -19.43
N LEU A 281 -7.12 2.96 -18.19
CA LEU A 281 -7.36 4.32 -17.69
C LEU A 281 -6.54 5.38 -18.41
N ILE A 282 -7.20 6.52 -18.64
CA ILE A 282 -6.64 7.75 -19.22
C ILE A 282 -6.87 8.86 -18.20
N THR A 283 -5.83 9.49 -17.73
CA THR A 283 -5.90 10.46 -16.64
C THR A 283 -4.83 11.56 -16.76
N SER A 284 -4.96 12.60 -15.94
CA SER A 284 -4.01 13.70 -15.82
C SER A 284 -3.23 13.62 -14.50
N VAL A 285 -2.13 14.38 -14.41
CA VAL A 285 -1.40 14.57 -13.15
C VAL A 285 -2.30 15.17 -12.08
N GLU A 286 -3.14 16.13 -12.44
CA GLU A 286 -4.05 16.81 -11.52
C GLU A 286 -5.08 15.84 -10.92
N ASP A 287 -5.71 14.99 -11.74
CA ASP A 287 -6.67 14.00 -11.22
C ASP A 287 -5.97 12.89 -10.43
N PHE A 288 -4.85 12.37 -10.95
CA PHE A 288 -4.14 11.27 -10.29
C PHE A 288 -3.49 11.69 -8.97
N SER A 289 -3.16 12.96 -8.80
CA SER A 289 -2.66 13.46 -7.51
C SER A 289 -3.66 13.29 -6.37
N LYS A 290 -4.97 13.36 -6.65
CA LYS A 290 -6.05 13.10 -5.68
C LYS A 290 -6.04 11.62 -5.23
N TYR A 291 -5.75 10.71 -6.18
CA TYR A 291 -5.56 9.29 -5.87
C TYR A 291 -4.30 9.05 -5.03
N LEU A 292 -3.17 9.70 -5.35
CA LEU A 292 -1.96 9.62 -4.52
C LEU A 292 -2.21 10.15 -3.10
N ALA A 293 -2.87 11.28 -2.97
CA ALA A 293 -3.25 11.85 -1.69
C ALA A 293 -4.13 10.89 -0.88
N PHE A 294 -5.10 10.24 -1.53
CA PHE A 294 -5.94 9.22 -0.91
C PHE A 294 -5.11 7.99 -0.43
N GLN A 295 -4.18 7.51 -1.24
CA GLN A 295 -3.29 6.41 -0.89
C GLN A 295 -2.37 6.75 0.31
N LEU A 296 -1.82 7.96 0.35
CA LEU A 296 -1.03 8.48 1.46
C LEU A 296 -1.88 8.67 2.72
N ALA A 297 -3.11 9.17 2.58
CA ALA A 297 -4.04 9.42 3.67
C ALA A 297 -4.52 8.14 4.39
N ALA A 298 -4.25 6.96 3.86
CA ALA A 298 -4.47 5.70 4.58
C ALA A 298 -3.53 5.55 5.80
N TRP A 299 -2.42 6.27 5.81
CA TRP A 299 -1.41 6.26 6.87
C TRP A 299 -1.31 7.61 7.60
N PRO A 300 -1.04 7.59 8.91
CA PRO A 300 -1.03 6.43 9.81
C PRO A 300 -2.44 5.92 10.13
N PRO A 301 -2.58 4.74 10.78
CA PRO A 301 -3.85 4.33 11.41
C PRO A 301 -4.32 5.42 12.38
N ARG A 302 -5.63 5.73 12.38
CA ARG A 302 -6.24 6.77 13.23
C ARG A 302 -7.76 6.61 13.28
N ASP A 303 -8.41 7.27 14.24
CA ASP A 303 -9.83 7.07 14.56
C ASP A 303 -10.78 8.11 13.97
N ASP A 304 -10.27 9.13 13.24
CA ASP A 304 -11.12 10.12 12.58
C ASP A 304 -12.02 9.49 11.51
N LYS A 305 -13.12 10.14 11.21
CA LYS A 305 -14.14 9.66 10.27
C LYS A 305 -13.54 9.37 8.89
N GLU A 306 -13.83 8.20 8.37
CA GLU A 306 -13.47 7.81 7.00
C GLU A 306 -14.45 8.43 5.99
N THR A 307 -13.94 9.08 4.96
CA THR A 307 -14.72 9.71 3.90
C THR A 307 -14.35 9.20 2.50
N GLY A 308 -13.36 8.32 2.39
CA GLY A 308 -12.89 7.79 1.12
C GLY A 308 -13.79 6.70 0.52
N PRO A 309 -13.60 6.39 -0.76
CA PRO A 309 -14.37 5.36 -1.46
C PRO A 309 -14.11 3.92 -0.97
N VAL A 310 -12.97 3.68 -0.34
CA VAL A 310 -12.53 2.40 0.24
C VAL A 310 -12.00 2.67 1.64
N LYS A 311 -12.20 1.73 2.58
CA LYS A 311 -11.73 1.87 3.96
C LYS A 311 -10.21 2.07 4.01
N ARG A 312 -9.73 2.95 4.88
CA ARG A 312 -8.28 3.15 5.09
C ARG A 312 -7.55 1.85 5.44
N SER A 313 -8.20 0.97 6.22
CA SER A 313 -7.66 -0.35 6.53
C SER A 313 -7.45 -1.21 5.28
N SER A 314 -8.39 -1.18 4.33
CA SER A 314 -8.31 -1.91 3.07
C SER A 314 -7.25 -1.31 2.14
N VAL A 315 -7.09 0.03 2.13
CA VAL A 315 -6.00 0.68 1.40
C VAL A 315 -4.64 0.30 2.00
N ARG A 316 -4.50 0.24 3.32
CA ARG A 316 -3.27 -0.26 3.98
C ARG A 316 -3.02 -1.73 3.67
N GLU A 317 -4.08 -2.55 3.58
CA GLU A 317 -3.99 -3.96 3.22
C GLU A 317 -3.46 -4.14 1.79
N MET A 318 -3.96 -3.38 0.81
CA MET A 318 -3.45 -3.47 -0.57
C MET A 318 -1.98 -3.05 -0.70
N GLN A 319 -1.47 -2.24 0.23
CA GLN A 319 -0.08 -1.80 0.31
C GLN A 319 0.84 -2.76 1.08
N GLN A 320 0.37 -3.96 1.48
CA GLN A 320 1.22 -4.98 2.10
C GLN A 320 1.92 -5.85 1.05
N ALA A 321 3.07 -6.40 1.44
CA ALA A 321 3.85 -7.32 0.63
C ALA A 321 3.24 -8.73 0.67
N TRP A 322 2.15 -8.94 -0.08
CA TRP A 322 1.41 -10.21 -0.08
C TRP A 322 2.16 -11.34 -0.78
N ARG A 323 2.87 -11.02 -1.86
CA ARG A 323 3.62 -12.02 -2.62
C ARG A 323 5.04 -11.50 -2.86
N PHE A 324 6.03 -12.28 -2.38
CA PHE A 324 7.44 -12.05 -2.68
C PHE A 324 7.68 -12.19 -4.18
N ASN A 325 8.44 -11.26 -4.75
CA ASN A 325 8.88 -11.31 -6.14
C ASN A 325 10.37 -11.67 -6.23
N ASN A 326 11.25 -10.77 -5.76
CA ASN A 326 12.69 -11.00 -5.76
C ASN A 326 13.40 -10.15 -4.70
N LEU A 327 14.64 -10.56 -4.41
CA LEU A 327 15.63 -9.75 -3.71
C LEU A 327 16.63 -9.23 -4.76
N ASP A 328 16.77 -7.92 -4.84
CA ASP A 328 17.82 -7.24 -5.60
C ASP A 328 18.91 -6.83 -4.59
N ASP A 329 19.94 -7.65 -4.45
CA ASP A 329 21.07 -7.44 -3.54
C ASP A 329 22.06 -6.41 -4.07
N GLY A 330 22.06 -6.20 -5.40
CA GLY A 330 22.90 -5.23 -6.10
C GLY A 330 22.27 -3.87 -6.34
N PHE A 331 21.05 -3.60 -5.83
CA PHE A 331 20.38 -2.32 -6.09
C PHE A 331 21.24 -1.14 -5.66
N THR A 332 21.42 -0.20 -6.59
CA THR A 332 22.17 1.02 -6.35
C THR A 332 21.32 2.24 -6.64
N TYR A 333 21.20 3.12 -5.66
CA TYR A 333 20.54 4.41 -5.83
C TYR A 333 21.33 5.30 -6.80
N PRO A 334 20.67 6.25 -7.49
CA PRO A 334 21.37 7.18 -8.38
C PRO A 334 22.46 8.01 -7.73
N SER A 335 22.40 8.19 -6.40
CA SER A 335 23.47 8.79 -5.58
C SER A 335 24.73 7.91 -5.47
N GLY A 336 24.75 6.71 -6.06
CA GLY A 336 25.84 5.75 -5.96
C GLY A 336 25.81 4.87 -4.71
N ARG A 337 24.81 5.05 -3.83
CA ARG A 337 24.66 4.26 -2.61
C ARG A 337 24.03 2.90 -2.91
N SER A 338 24.75 1.81 -2.65
CA SER A 338 24.21 0.46 -2.71
C SER A 338 23.39 0.14 -1.48
N CYS A 339 22.25 -0.52 -1.68
CA CYS A 339 21.32 -0.89 -0.62
C CYS A 339 20.35 -1.96 -1.14
N ALA A 340 20.53 -3.21 -0.74
CA ALA A 340 19.67 -4.31 -1.17
C ALA A 340 18.18 -3.95 -1.03
N MET A 341 17.37 -4.43 -1.97
CA MET A 341 15.95 -4.12 -2.06
C MET A 341 15.12 -5.39 -2.22
N VAL A 342 14.18 -5.59 -1.31
CA VAL A 342 13.16 -6.64 -1.45
C VAL A 342 12.01 -6.09 -2.25
N ASN A 343 11.63 -6.80 -3.31
CA ASN A 343 10.49 -6.49 -4.16
C ASN A 343 9.38 -7.50 -3.94
N SER A 344 8.18 -7.01 -3.80
CA SER A 344 6.96 -7.79 -3.56
C SER A 344 5.79 -7.20 -4.33
N TYR A 345 4.67 -7.91 -4.35
CA TYR A 345 3.42 -7.42 -4.90
C TYR A 345 2.30 -7.45 -3.86
N GLY A 346 1.55 -6.36 -3.78
CA GLY A 346 0.35 -6.21 -2.98
C GLY A 346 -0.91 -6.47 -3.82
N TYR A 347 -2.00 -5.75 -3.57
CA TYR A 347 -3.18 -5.82 -4.43
C TYR A 347 -3.11 -4.67 -5.46
N GLY A 348 -2.69 -4.99 -6.68
CA GLY A 348 -2.52 -4.01 -7.75
C GLY A 348 -1.36 -3.03 -7.55
N LEU A 349 -0.42 -3.36 -6.68
CA LEU A 349 0.69 -2.49 -6.27
C LEU A 349 2.00 -3.25 -6.19
N ARG A 350 3.07 -2.64 -6.66
CA ARG A 350 4.45 -3.04 -6.40
C ARG A 350 4.89 -2.45 -5.07
N ILE A 351 5.47 -3.28 -4.22
CA ILE A 351 5.97 -2.91 -2.90
C ILE A 351 7.46 -3.19 -2.88
N SER A 352 8.27 -2.15 -2.73
CA SER A 352 9.72 -2.31 -2.54
C SER A 352 10.11 -1.85 -1.15
N ARG A 353 11.02 -2.58 -0.51
CA ARG A 353 11.58 -2.21 0.80
C ARG A 353 13.09 -2.31 0.74
N ASP A 354 13.76 -1.20 1.07
CA ASP A 354 15.22 -1.13 1.03
C ASP A 354 15.88 -1.62 2.32
N CYS A 355 17.22 -1.72 2.30
CA CYS A 355 18.03 -2.16 3.43
C CYS A 355 17.93 -1.27 4.70
N LYS A 356 17.31 -0.09 4.60
CA LYS A 356 16.98 0.79 5.74
C LYS A 356 15.53 0.66 6.19
N GLY A 357 14.79 -0.30 5.63
CA GLY A 357 13.38 -0.54 5.92
C GLY A 357 12.41 0.46 5.28
N ARG A 358 12.87 1.39 4.42
CA ARG A 358 11.99 2.38 3.77
C ARG A 358 11.09 1.69 2.75
N ALA A 359 9.79 1.95 2.85
CA ALA A 359 8.79 1.38 1.96
C ALA A 359 8.50 2.33 0.79
N PHE A 360 8.48 1.76 -0.41
CA PHE A 360 8.09 2.40 -1.66
C PHE A 360 6.91 1.63 -2.23
N VAL A 361 5.79 2.30 -2.40
CA VAL A 361 4.53 1.70 -2.85
C VAL A 361 4.08 2.40 -4.12
N GLY A 362 3.75 1.65 -5.16
CA GLY A 362 3.34 2.26 -6.42
C GLY A 362 3.13 1.26 -7.54
N HIS A 363 3.09 1.74 -8.76
CA HIS A 363 3.06 0.88 -9.93
C HIS A 363 3.70 1.58 -11.14
N THR A 364 4.27 0.79 -12.05
CA THR A 364 4.69 1.25 -13.37
C THR A 364 3.60 0.96 -14.40
N GLY A 365 3.60 1.68 -15.50
CA GLY A 365 2.74 1.40 -16.64
C GLY A 365 3.53 1.46 -17.95
N GLY A 366 3.23 0.57 -18.86
CA GLY A 366 3.78 0.55 -20.22
C GLY A 366 2.74 0.03 -21.20
N LEU A 367 2.54 0.74 -22.29
CA LEU A 367 1.74 0.36 -23.45
C LEU A 367 2.43 0.86 -24.71
N PRO A 368 2.07 0.35 -25.90
CA PRO A 368 2.40 1.05 -27.13
C PRO A 368 1.99 2.51 -27.04
N GLY A 369 2.94 3.39 -27.29
CA GLY A 369 2.74 4.85 -27.19
C GLY A 369 2.92 5.47 -25.82
N PHE A 370 3.00 4.70 -24.72
CA PHE A 370 2.98 5.29 -23.37
C PHE A 370 3.90 4.60 -22.36
N GLY A 371 4.40 5.40 -21.43
CA GLY A 371 5.07 4.96 -20.21
C GLY A 371 4.63 5.79 -19.03
N SER A 372 4.50 5.17 -17.86
CA SER A 372 4.04 5.85 -16.65
C SER A 372 4.62 5.22 -15.38
N GLN A 373 4.65 5.98 -14.31
CA GLN A 373 4.93 5.48 -12.97
C GLN A 373 4.40 6.42 -11.90
N TRP A 374 3.94 5.86 -10.80
CA TRP A 374 3.78 6.56 -9.54
C TRP A 374 4.44 5.77 -8.41
N VAL A 375 4.92 6.49 -7.41
CA VAL A 375 5.48 5.93 -6.19
C VAL A 375 5.14 6.83 -5.03
N ILE A 376 4.66 6.26 -3.93
CA ILE A 376 4.53 6.94 -2.64
C ILE A 376 5.44 6.33 -1.61
N MET A 377 5.82 7.14 -0.63
CA MET A 377 6.49 6.73 0.60
C MET A 377 5.60 7.14 1.79
N PRO A 378 4.69 6.24 2.25
CA PRO A 378 3.70 6.60 3.27
C PRO A 378 4.31 7.11 4.57
N GLU A 379 5.45 6.55 4.98
CA GLU A 379 6.16 6.96 6.20
C GLU A 379 6.70 8.39 6.11
N TYR A 380 6.97 8.88 4.88
CA TYR A 380 7.49 10.22 4.61
C TYR A 380 6.41 11.20 4.13
N GLY A 381 5.18 10.72 3.86
CA GLY A 381 4.08 11.55 3.36
C GLY A 381 4.39 12.20 2.02
N ILE A 382 5.14 11.54 1.13
CA ILE A 382 5.49 12.05 -0.20
C ILE A 382 5.10 11.07 -1.29
N GLY A 383 4.80 11.59 -2.47
CA GLY A 383 4.54 10.81 -3.67
C GLY A 383 4.97 11.54 -4.93
N VAL A 384 5.34 10.76 -5.93
CA VAL A 384 5.70 11.25 -7.27
C VAL A 384 4.89 10.50 -8.32
N VAL A 385 4.55 11.17 -9.40
CA VAL A 385 3.88 10.61 -10.56
C VAL A 385 4.46 11.19 -11.85
N VAL A 386 4.61 10.37 -12.87
CA VAL A 386 5.08 10.80 -14.18
C VAL A 386 4.44 10.00 -15.30
N TYR A 387 4.09 10.68 -16.38
CA TYR A 387 3.58 10.12 -17.63
C TYR A 387 4.38 10.64 -18.82
N GLY A 388 4.53 9.78 -19.82
CA GLY A 388 5.09 10.19 -21.11
C GLY A 388 4.43 9.44 -22.25
N ASN A 389 4.29 10.10 -23.37
CA ASN A 389 3.71 9.54 -24.58
C ASN A 389 4.76 8.89 -25.51
N LEU A 390 5.61 8.04 -24.91
CA LEU A 390 6.61 7.23 -25.62
C LEU A 390 6.45 5.76 -25.23
N THR A 391 6.43 4.88 -26.26
CA THR A 391 6.23 3.43 -26.12
C THR A 391 7.17 2.82 -25.07
N TYR A 392 6.59 2.15 -24.04
CA TYR A 392 7.27 1.42 -22.96
C TYR A 392 8.37 2.22 -22.24
N ALA A 393 8.20 3.53 -22.14
CA ALA A 393 9.20 4.39 -21.51
C ALA A 393 9.40 4.07 -20.01
N ARG A 394 10.68 3.92 -19.60
CA ARG A 394 11.07 3.52 -18.24
C ARG A 394 11.05 4.72 -17.28
N MET A 395 9.88 5.05 -16.75
CA MET A 395 9.71 6.20 -15.85
C MET A 395 10.40 6.04 -14.48
N SER A 396 10.71 4.78 -14.10
CA SER A 396 11.51 4.51 -12.90
C SER A 396 12.92 5.10 -12.96
N ALA A 397 13.47 5.27 -14.16
CA ALA A 397 14.81 5.83 -14.35
C ALA A 397 14.90 7.31 -13.90
N VAL A 398 13.78 8.04 -13.85
CA VAL A 398 13.74 9.42 -13.34
C VAL A 398 13.10 9.53 -11.96
N ASN A 399 12.07 8.73 -11.64
CA ASN A 399 11.40 8.82 -10.34
C ASN A 399 12.30 8.39 -9.16
N TRP A 400 13.15 7.37 -9.32
CA TRP A 400 14.09 6.97 -8.27
C TRP A 400 15.10 8.08 -7.93
N PRO A 401 15.80 8.73 -8.91
CA PRO A 401 16.60 9.92 -8.66
C PRO A 401 15.84 11.05 -7.94
N VAL A 402 14.61 11.32 -8.37
CA VAL A 402 13.77 12.38 -7.78
C VAL A 402 13.45 12.06 -6.31
N LEU A 403 13.04 10.83 -6.00
CA LEU A 403 12.77 10.42 -4.61
C LEU A 403 14.01 10.47 -3.73
N ASP A 404 15.17 10.01 -4.24
CA ASP A 404 16.44 10.08 -3.50
C ASP A 404 16.83 11.53 -3.23
N THR A 405 16.65 12.43 -4.22
CA THR A 405 16.87 13.88 -4.10
C THR A 405 15.94 14.52 -3.08
N LEU A 406 14.64 14.17 -3.08
CA LEU A 406 13.68 14.67 -2.10
C LEU A 406 14.07 14.28 -0.68
N ILE A 407 14.40 13.00 -0.46
CA ILE A 407 14.74 12.50 0.88
C ILE A 407 16.04 13.09 1.38
N ALA A 408 17.10 13.03 0.57
CA ALA A 408 18.43 13.46 0.97
C ALA A 408 18.54 15.00 1.01
N GLY A 409 18.06 15.69 -0.03
CA GLY A 409 18.18 17.14 -0.17
C GLY A 409 17.32 17.90 0.84
N ALA A 410 16.10 17.46 1.10
CA ALA A 410 15.26 18.06 2.14
C ALA A 410 15.51 17.47 3.53
N LYS A 411 16.42 16.51 3.67
CA LYS A 411 16.73 15.79 4.93
C LYS A 411 15.45 15.26 5.59
N LEU A 412 14.59 14.64 4.81
CA LEU A 412 13.30 14.14 5.30
C LEU A 412 13.49 13.00 6.30
N ALA A 413 12.79 13.11 7.42
CA ALA A 413 12.64 12.04 8.40
C ALA A 413 11.26 11.39 8.26
N PRO A 414 11.13 10.09 8.56
CA PRO A 414 9.83 9.43 8.60
C PRO A 414 8.97 10.00 9.73
N ARG A 415 7.67 9.69 9.70
CA ARG A 415 6.75 10.02 10.79
C ARG A 415 7.29 9.47 12.10
N TRP A 416 7.28 10.31 13.12
CA TRP A 416 7.68 9.94 14.46
C TRP A 416 6.50 9.36 15.23
N LEU A 417 6.71 8.21 15.86
CA LEU A 417 5.72 7.57 16.72
C LEU A 417 5.74 8.24 18.11
N PRO A 418 4.63 8.78 18.61
CA PRO A 418 4.54 9.27 19.99
C PRO A 418 4.70 8.13 21.01
N VAL A 419 5.31 8.44 22.14
CA VAL A 419 5.45 7.50 23.27
C VAL A 419 4.06 7.21 23.87
N SER A 420 3.73 5.94 24.03
CA SER A 420 2.49 5.59 24.72
C SER A 420 2.56 5.88 26.21
N PRO A 421 1.43 6.21 26.87
CA PRO A 421 1.41 6.48 28.32
C PRO A 421 2.00 5.34 29.15
N VAL A 422 1.72 4.09 28.76
CA VAL A 422 2.25 2.92 29.49
C VAL A 422 3.76 2.77 29.35
N LEU A 423 4.32 3.02 28.15
CA LEU A 423 5.77 3.02 27.97
C LEU A 423 6.45 4.11 28.79
N GLN A 424 5.89 5.32 28.80
CA GLN A 424 6.42 6.42 29.60
C GLN A 424 6.36 6.08 31.11
N GLN A 425 5.24 5.56 31.57
CA GLN A 425 5.08 5.14 32.97
C GLN A 425 6.12 4.10 33.36
N ARG A 426 6.32 3.04 32.53
CA ARG A 426 7.32 1.99 32.83
C ARG A 426 8.74 2.51 32.82
N LYS A 427 9.08 3.46 31.93
CA LYS A 427 10.37 4.16 31.98
C LYS A 427 10.56 4.88 33.31
N ASP A 428 9.58 5.66 33.75
CA ASP A 428 9.68 6.47 34.98
C ASP A 428 9.80 5.57 36.22
N GLU A 429 9.15 4.41 36.23
CA GLU A 429 9.25 3.39 37.27
C GLU A 429 10.64 2.70 37.25
N LEU A 430 11.16 2.33 36.07
CA LEU A 430 12.51 1.76 35.92
C LEU A 430 13.60 2.71 36.43
N LEU A 431 13.49 4.00 36.15
CA LEU A 431 14.46 5.01 36.61
C LEU A 431 14.54 5.11 38.13
N LYS A 432 13.48 4.73 38.85
CA LYS A 432 13.48 4.70 40.33
C LYS A 432 14.14 3.45 40.91
N LEU A 433 14.22 2.39 40.11
CA LEU A 433 14.80 1.11 40.54
C LEU A 433 16.28 0.98 40.21
N LEU A 434 16.73 1.59 39.10
CA LEU A 434 18.11 1.48 38.62
C LEU A 434 19.04 2.45 39.33
N PRO A 435 20.31 2.06 39.62
CA PRO A 435 20.91 0.74 39.40
C PRO A 435 20.68 -0.26 40.53
N ASP A 436 20.10 0.17 41.66
CA ASP A 436 20.15 -0.55 42.93
C ASP A 436 19.09 -1.67 43.06
N TRP A 437 18.03 -1.62 42.24
CA TRP A 437 16.91 -2.59 42.23
C TRP A 437 16.19 -2.72 43.57
N ASN A 438 16.21 -1.66 44.41
CA ASN A 438 15.53 -1.68 45.68
C ASN A 438 14.01 -1.82 45.49
N SER A 439 13.40 -2.76 46.24
CA SER A 439 11.97 -3.09 46.16
C SER A 439 11.48 -3.46 44.75
N ALA A 440 12.34 -4.03 43.91
CA ALA A 440 11.97 -4.36 42.53
C ALA A 440 10.90 -5.46 42.46
N GLU A 441 10.96 -6.48 43.34
CA GLU A 441 9.99 -7.57 43.40
C GLU A 441 8.62 -7.09 43.91
N GLU A 442 8.58 -6.14 44.82
CA GLU A 442 7.36 -5.55 45.38
C GLU A 442 6.74 -4.52 44.43
N SER A 443 7.47 -4.01 43.46
CA SER A 443 7.04 -2.94 42.57
C SER A 443 5.86 -3.30 41.66
N LYS A 444 5.64 -4.61 41.43
CA LYS A 444 4.57 -5.17 40.57
C LYS A 444 4.59 -4.64 39.12
N ILE A 445 5.72 -4.13 38.66
CA ILE A 445 5.85 -3.63 37.28
C ILE A 445 6.43 -4.70 36.32
N PHE A 446 6.94 -5.80 36.88
CA PHE A 446 7.55 -6.88 36.14
C PHE A 446 6.60 -8.06 35.92
N ALA A 447 6.71 -8.67 34.75
CA ALA A 447 5.93 -9.84 34.37
C ALA A 447 6.40 -11.11 35.15
N VAL A 448 5.56 -12.11 35.15
CA VAL A 448 5.79 -13.37 35.89
C VAL A 448 7.08 -14.09 35.49
N ASN A 449 7.55 -13.94 34.24
CA ASN A 449 8.78 -14.53 33.73
C ASN A 449 10.06 -13.77 34.13
N PHE A 450 9.93 -12.49 34.50
CA PHE A 450 11.06 -11.54 34.54
C PHE A 450 12.19 -11.97 35.49
N PHE A 451 11.88 -12.31 36.74
CA PHE A 451 12.87 -12.78 37.72
C PHE A 451 13.19 -14.29 37.61
N PRO A 452 12.26 -15.17 37.21
CA PRO A 452 12.60 -16.54 36.88
C PRO A 452 13.59 -16.69 35.73
N ASP A 453 13.51 -15.86 34.69
CA ASP A 453 14.47 -15.91 33.57
C ASP A 453 15.88 -15.43 33.97
N HIS A 454 15.95 -14.36 34.78
CA HIS A 454 17.19 -13.82 35.32
C HIS A 454 16.95 -13.30 36.74
N SER A 455 17.51 -13.98 37.73
CA SER A 455 17.28 -13.62 39.13
C SER A 455 17.65 -12.17 39.43
N LEU A 456 16.97 -11.58 40.43
CA LEU A 456 17.24 -10.23 40.90
C LEU A 456 18.74 -10.00 41.21
N THR A 457 19.41 -10.99 41.81
CA THR A 457 20.84 -10.91 42.13
C THR A 457 21.70 -10.73 40.88
N VAL A 458 21.39 -11.49 39.80
CA VAL A 458 22.12 -11.40 38.53
C VAL A 458 21.87 -10.04 37.87
N ARG A 459 20.61 -9.59 37.83
CA ARG A 459 20.25 -8.30 37.23
C ARG A 459 20.88 -7.12 37.97
N LYS A 460 20.88 -7.17 39.31
CA LYS A 460 21.50 -6.16 40.16
C LYS A 460 22.98 -6.05 39.88
N LYS A 461 23.72 -7.18 39.85
CA LYS A 461 25.12 -7.19 39.56
C LYS A 461 25.43 -6.66 38.16
N GLN A 462 24.73 -7.10 37.15
CA GLN A 462 24.90 -6.60 35.77
C GLN A 462 24.68 -5.10 35.65
N ALA A 463 23.60 -4.58 36.26
CA ALA A 463 23.32 -3.15 36.27
C ALA A 463 24.44 -2.38 36.97
N GLN A 464 24.88 -2.81 38.19
CA GLN A 464 25.94 -2.17 38.93
C GLN A 464 27.25 -2.10 38.14
N ASP A 465 27.66 -3.22 37.52
CA ASP A 465 28.88 -3.30 36.71
C ASP A 465 28.84 -2.30 35.51
N ILE A 466 27.69 -2.13 34.87
CA ILE A 466 27.50 -1.21 33.74
C ILE A 466 27.46 0.25 34.23
N PHE A 467 26.74 0.54 35.31
CA PHE A 467 26.64 1.90 35.84
C PHE A 467 27.99 2.39 36.43
N GLU A 468 28.77 1.50 37.04
CA GLU A 468 30.14 1.84 37.49
C GLU A 468 31.05 2.26 36.35
N LYS A 469 30.98 1.55 35.21
CA LYS A 469 31.70 1.92 33.98
C LYS A 469 31.24 3.23 33.39
N ALA A 470 29.94 3.50 33.40
CA ALA A 470 29.36 4.74 32.88
C ALA A 470 29.71 5.96 33.72
N GLY A 471 30.00 5.76 35.03
CA GLY A 471 30.20 6.84 35.99
C GLY A 471 28.87 7.54 36.33
N LYS A 472 28.94 8.78 36.80
CA LYS A 472 27.77 9.55 37.16
C LYS A 472 26.86 9.77 35.95
N ILE A 473 25.54 9.49 36.08
CA ILE A 473 24.57 9.80 35.05
C ILE A 473 24.30 11.31 35.02
N ILE A 474 24.52 11.93 33.87
CA ILE A 474 24.38 13.38 33.65
C ILE A 474 22.96 13.74 33.24
N ARG A 475 22.35 12.93 32.36
CA ARG A 475 20.98 13.11 31.86
C ARG A 475 20.38 11.81 31.32
N VAL A 476 19.07 11.76 31.26
CA VAL A 476 18.30 10.70 30.59
C VAL A 476 17.64 11.28 29.35
N THR A 477 17.71 10.58 28.21
CA THR A 477 17.05 11.02 26.99
C THR A 477 15.56 10.75 27.01
N GLU A 478 14.82 11.32 26.06
CA GLU A 478 13.46 10.87 25.77
C GLU A 478 13.44 9.40 25.38
N LEU A 479 12.31 8.73 25.60
CA LEU A 479 12.09 7.37 25.13
C LEU A 479 11.83 7.41 23.62
N VAL A 480 12.50 6.52 22.90
CA VAL A 480 12.29 6.28 21.47
C VAL A 480 11.46 5.01 21.32
N PRO A 481 10.16 5.12 21.01
CA PRO A 481 9.30 3.95 20.87
C PRO A 481 9.53 3.26 19.52
N GLU A 482 9.57 1.94 19.51
CA GLU A 482 9.46 1.12 18.27
C GLU A 482 7.99 0.82 17.95
N ASN A 483 7.18 0.63 18.98
CA ASN A 483 5.72 0.50 18.92
C ASN A 483 5.11 0.94 20.25
N GLN A 484 3.82 0.66 20.48
CA GLN A 484 3.10 1.08 21.68
C GLN A 484 3.56 0.37 22.98
N LEU A 485 4.30 -0.75 22.87
CA LEU A 485 4.67 -1.62 24.00
C LEU A 485 6.16 -1.93 24.07
N ARG A 486 7.01 -1.30 23.26
CA ARG A 486 8.48 -1.44 23.36
C ARG A 486 9.21 -0.22 22.84
N GLY A 487 10.40 -0.01 23.38
CA GLY A 487 11.27 1.10 22.99
C GLY A 487 12.52 1.15 23.84
N SER A 488 13.35 2.16 23.56
CA SER A 488 14.61 2.39 24.28
C SER A 488 14.78 3.84 24.68
N PHE A 489 15.65 4.07 25.67
CA PHE A 489 16.17 5.40 26.02
C PHE A 489 17.62 5.28 26.44
N VAL A 490 18.33 6.39 26.46
CA VAL A 490 19.75 6.42 26.82
C VAL A 490 19.95 7.23 28.10
N MET A 491 20.70 6.66 29.02
CA MET A 491 21.23 7.34 30.18
C MET A 491 22.67 7.80 29.87
N LYS A 492 22.88 9.09 29.71
CA LYS A 492 24.17 9.68 29.38
C LYS A 492 25.04 9.74 30.64
N GLY A 493 26.12 8.97 30.67
CA GLY A 493 27.05 8.93 31.78
C GLY A 493 28.29 9.79 31.52
N GLU A 494 29.12 10.03 32.58
CA GLU A 494 30.38 10.76 32.45
C GLU A 494 31.42 10.04 31.57
N LYS A 495 31.52 8.70 31.70
CA LYS A 495 32.53 7.87 31.01
C LYS A 495 31.98 7.11 29.82
N ALA A 496 30.80 6.53 29.96
CA ALA A 496 30.07 5.80 28.88
C ALA A 496 28.57 6.07 28.97
N ASP A 497 27.87 5.80 27.89
CA ASP A 497 26.41 5.90 27.85
C ASP A 497 25.77 4.51 28.07
N ILE A 498 24.59 4.49 28.63
CA ILE A 498 23.83 3.24 28.87
C ILE A 498 22.55 3.28 28.06
N GLU A 499 22.35 2.32 27.17
CA GLU A 499 21.08 2.10 26.49
C GLU A 499 20.20 1.18 27.35
N ILE A 500 18.97 1.59 27.56
CA ILE A 500 17.92 0.82 28.24
C ILE A 500 16.86 0.50 27.20
N TYR A 501 16.73 -0.76 26.84
CA TYR A 501 15.67 -1.28 25.97
C TYR A 501 14.73 -2.17 26.77
N PHE A 502 13.41 -2.02 26.58
CA PHE A 502 12.44 -2.87 27.27
C PHE A 502 11.20 -3.14 26.41
N THR A 503 10.57 -4.28 26.69
CA THR A 503 9.33 -4.71 26.08
C THR A 503 8.28 -5.02 27.15
N LEU A 504 7.00 -4.79 26.81
CA LEU A 504 5.88 -5.00 27.71
C LEU A 504 5.03 -6.21 27.28
N THR A 505 4.35 -6.80 28.26
CA THR A 505 3.39 -7.92 28.08
C THR A 505 2.11 -7.45 27.38
N PRO A 506 1.30 -8.40 26.84
CA PRO A 506 -0.03 -8.11 26.33
C PRO A 506 -1.10 -7.89 27.40
N GLU A 507 -0.76 -7.98 28.70
CA GLU A 507 -1.68 -7.76 29.83
C GLU A 507 -2.12 -6.29 29.93
N ASN A 508 -3.19 -6.05 30.68
CA ASN A 508 -3.65 -4.69 30.99
C ASN A 508 -3.81 -4.52 32.52
N PRO A 509 -2.98 -3.69 33.17
CA PRO A 509 -1.88 -2.90 32.62
C PRO A 509 -0.69 -3.77 32.18
N ALA A 510 -0.03 -3.37 31.07
CA ALA A 510 1.11 -4.09 30.54
C ALA A 510 2.33 -4.00 31.47
N LEU A 511 3.03 -5.13 31.67
CA LEU A 511 4.17 -5.29 32.58
C LEU A 511 5.47 -5.45 31.80
N ILE A 512 6.62 -5.15 32.39
CA ILE A 512 7.93 -5.32 31.79
C ILE A 512 8.25 -6.81 31.75
N GLN A 513 8.34 -7.40 30.55
CA GLN A 513 8.69 -8.81 30.34
C GLN A 513 10.16 -9.01 29.96
N GLN A 514 10.77 -8.03 29.32
CA GLN A 514 12.18 -8.01 28.94
C GLN A 514 12.79 -6.66 29.25
N LEU A 515 14.03 -6.65 29.73
CA LEU A 515 14.83 -5.45 29.96
C LEU A 515 16.27 -5.77 29.63
N ASP A 516 16.84 -5.03 28.69
CA ASP A 516 18.24 -5.07 28.31
C ASP A 516 18.92 -3.76 28.73
N ILE A 517 20.01 -3.87 29.45
CA ILE A 517 20.85 -2.77 29.87
C ILE A 517 22.19 -2.96 29.17
N ARG A 518 22.60 -2.03 28.33
CA ARG A 518 23.82 -2.15 27.52
C ARG A 518 24.67 -0.91 27.61
N GLU A 519 25.99 -1.11 27.78
CA GLU A 519 26.96 -0.04 27.58
C GLU A 519 27.03 0.28 26.08
N ILE A 520 26.98 1.57 25.73
CA ILE A 520 27.24 2.06 24.38
C ILE A 520 28.39 3.06 24.41
N LYS A 521 29.24 3.00 23.37
CA LYS A 521 30.36 3.96 23.26
C LYS A 521 29.80 5.36 23.08
N LYS A 522 30.46 6.34 23.69
CA LYS A 522 30.20 7.75 23.39
C LYS A 522 30.52 8.03 21.93
N GLU A 523 29.55 8.65 21.21
CA GLU A 523 29.79 9.21 19.89
C GLU A 523 30.61 10.52 19.95
#